data_0830362f2199330a0be646a3ef1ec5e2
#
_entry.id   0830362f2199330a0be646a3ef1ec5e2
#
_cell.length_a   1.000
_cell.length_b   1.000
_cell.length_c   1.000
_cell.angle_alpha   90.00
_cell.angle_beta   90.00
_cell.angle_gamma   90.00
#
_symmetry.space_group_name_H-M   'P 1'
#
loop_
_entity.id
_entity.type
_entity.pdbx_description
1 polymer ?
#
loop_
_entity_poly.entity_id
_entity_poly.type
_entity_poly.pdbx_seq_one_letter_code
_entity_poly.pdbx_strand_id
1 'polypeptide(L)'
;MADLARRGFVTAILQYRESDLATFPAQVQDAKTGIRFLRKHAEEYHIDVDNIFIMGDSSGGHTAVLAGITAGQDILDTEDYNEYSCQVKAIVDFYGVTDVRQKEDFPTTLNQGEPDSPEGKLIGGNNVYEHPELSVPVTCANYVEKVTPIPPILMMHGTGDDTVSWRQSVRLYKKLCEEEKDVTFYIMENAVHGDNAFWTTENLNIVDEFIKKHI
;
A
#
# COMPACT_ATOMS: atom_id res chain seq x y z
N MET A 1 10.43 -11.22 2.77
CA MET A 1 10.14 -12.11 1.60
C MET A 1 10.57 -13.57 1.83
N ALA A 2 11.83 -13.88 2.14
CA ALA A 2 12.26 -15.27 2.38
C ALA A 2 11.44 -16.00 3.46
N ASP A 3 10.99 -15.31 4.50
CA ASP A 3 10.21 -15.91 5.57
C ASP A 3 8.77 -16.25 5.14
N LEU A 4 8.15 -15.46 4.27
CA LEU A 4 6.86 -15.80 3.66
C LEU A 4 7.01 -16.98 2.71
N ALA A 5 8.09 -17.03 1.91
CA ALA A 5 8.37 -18.18 1.05
C ALA A 5 8.53 -19.49 1.87
N ARG A 6 9.21 -19.44 3.02
CA ARG A 6 9.33 -20.59 3.94
C ARG A 6 7.99 -21.03 4.54
N ARG A 7 6.97 -20.18 4.54
CA ARG A 7 5.60 -20.48 4.99
C ARG A 7 4.70 -21.06 3.89
N GLY A 8 5.28 -21.26 2.69
CA GLY A 8 4.59 -21.90 1.56
C GLY A 8 3.99 -20.94 0.54
N PHE A 9 4.26 -19.63 0.64
CA PHE A 9 3.81 -18.67 -0.36
C PHE A 9 4.79 -18.59 -1.54
N VAL A 10 4.27 -18.48 -2.76
CA VAL A 10 5.04 -17.95 -3.88
C VAL A 10 5.17 -16.45 -3.68
N THR A 11 6.39 -15.94 -3.62
CA THR A 11 6.66 -14.53 -3.36
C THR A 11 7.35 -13.86 -4.53
N ALA A 12 6.82 -12.73 -4.99
CA ALA A 12 7.41 -11.88 -6.01
C ALA A 12 7.74 -10.50 -5.43
N ILE A 13 8.88 -9.95 -5.80
CA ILE A 13 9.25 -8.57 -5.47
C ILE A 13 9.04 -7.73 -6.72
N LEU A 14 8.21 -6.71 -6.61
CA LEU A 14 7.97 -5.74 -7.65
C LEU A 14 8.81 -4.50 -7.39
N GLN A 15 9.62 -4.11 -8.37
CA GLN A 15 10.25 -2.81 -8.42
C GLN A 15 9.38 -1.91 -9.32
N TYR A 16 8.72 -0.92 -8.72
CA TYR A 16 7.97 0.11 -9.44
C TYR A 16 8.87 1.30 -9.80
N ARG A 17 8.46 2.10 -10.76
CA ARG A 17 9.18 3.31 -11.17
C ARG A 17 9.28 4.30 -10.01
N GLU A 18 10.49 4.78 -9.75
CA GLU A 18 10.73 5.81 -8.74
C GLU A 18 10.17 7.16 -9.21
N SER A 19 9.87 8.06 -8.26
CA SER A 19 9.26 9.36 -8.54
C SER A 19 10.12 10.28 -9.41
N ASP A 20 11.44 10.07 -9.44
CA ASP A 20 12.36 10.78 -10.33
C ASP A 20 12.24 10.30 -11.80
N LEU A 21 11.68 9.12 -12.05
CA LEU A 21 11.44 8.56 -13.39
C LEU A 21 10.02 8.80 -13.86
N ALA A 22 9.04 8.67 -12.95
CA ALA A 22 7.63 8.84 -13.27
C ALA A 22 6.83 9.21 -12.02
N THR A 23 5.97 10.20 -12.14
CA THR A 23 5.11 10.67 -11.06
C THR A 23 3.90 9.77 -10.87
N PHE A 24 3.17 9.96 -9.78
CA PHE A 24 1.87 9.35 -9.57
C PHE A 24 0.96 9.52 -10.82
N PRO A 25 0.24 8.48 -11.29
CA PRO A 25 -0.01 7.19 -10.63
C PRO A 25 0.90 6.02 -11.08
N ALA A 26 2.07 6.31 -11.67
CA ALA A 26 2.94 5.30 -12.28
C ALA A 26 3.25 4.10 -11.36
N GLN A 27 3.48 4.34 -10.06
CA GLN A 27 3.80 3.31 -9.07
C GLN A 27 2.64 2.32 -8.89
N VAL A 28 1.41 2.84 -8.86
CA VAL A 28 0.18 2.02 -8.76
C VAL A 28 -0.06 1.23 -10.04
N GLN A 29 0.18 1.85 -11.20
CA GLN A 29 0.08 1.20 -12.52
C GLN A 29 1.07 0.04 -12.62
N ASP A 30 2.32 0.26 -12.20
CA ASP A 30 3.35 -0.79 -12.21
C ASP A 30 2.97 -1.96 -11.29
N ALA A 31 2.37 -1.69 -10.12
CA ALA A 31 1.89 -2.73 -9.22
C ALA A 31 0.75 -3.55 -9.86
N LYS A 32 -0.22 -2.90 -10.49
CA LYS A 32 -1.30 -3.57 -11.22
C LYS A 32 -0.76 -4.40 -12.38
N THR A 33 0.16 -3.84 -13.17
CA THR A 33 0.85 -4.56 -14.25
C THR A 33 1.58 -5.79 -13.72
N GLY A 34 2.29 -5.66 -12.58
CA GLY A 34 2.98 -6.78 -11.95
C GLY A 34 2.04 -7.91 -11.53
N ILE A 35 0.87 -7.59 -10.95
CA ILE A 35 -0.13 -8.60 -10.59
C ILE A 35 -0.65 -9.31 -11.84
N ARG A 36 -0.94 -8.58 -12.92
CA ARG A 36 -1.39 -9.13 -14.20
C ARG A 36 -0.33 -10.01 -14.86
N PHE A 37 0.93 -9.57 -14.81
CA PHE A 37 2.07 -10.37 -15.29
C PHE A 37 2.14 -11.71 -14.55
N LEU A 38 2.00 -11.71 -13.22
CA LEU A 38 2.01 -12.94 -12.43
C LEU A 38 0.85 -13.88 -12.83
N ARG A 39 -0.33 -13.35 -13.08
CA ARG A 39 -1.46 -14.15 -13.57
C ARG A 39 -1.23 -14.74 -14.96
N LYS A 40 -0.66 -13.95 -15.85
CA LYS A 40 -0.27 -14.43 -17.20
C LYS A 40 0.71 -15.60 -17.15
N HIS A 41 1.66 -15.55 -16.21
CA HIS A 41 2.72 -16.54 -16.05
C HIS A 41 2.46 -17.52 -14.90
N ALA A 42 1.21 -17.69 -14.49
CA ALA A 42 0.86 -18.47 -13.33
C ALA A 42 1.29 -19.94 -13.41
N GLU A 43 1.18 -20.55 -14.58
CA GLU A 43 1.64 -21.94 -14.80
C GLU A 43 3.16 -22.06 -14.64
N GLU A 44 3.92 -21.12 -15.20
CA GLU A 44 5.38 -21.09 -15.13
C GLU A 44 5.90 -20.97 -13.69
N TYR A 45 5.25 -20.12 -12.89
CA TYR A 45 5.68 -19.83 -11.51
C TYR A 45 4.87 -20.60 -10.45
N HIS A 46 3.98 -21.51 -10.86
CA HIS A 46 3.12 -22.28 -9.97
C HIS A 46 2.27 -21.41 -9.04
N ILE A 47 1.68 -20.33 -9.58
CA ILE A 47 0.86 -19.36 -8.85
C ILE A 47 -0.58 -19.81 -8.83
N ASP A 48 -1.19 -19.79 -7.65
CA ASP A 48 -2.64 -19.86 -7.49
C ASP A 48 -3.24 -18.48 -7.81
N VAL A 49 -3.83 -18.35 -9.00
CA VAL A 49 -4.39 -17.09 -9.51
C VAL A 49 -5.59 -16.59 -8.72
N ASP A 50 -6.27 -17.46 -8.00
CA ASP A 50 -7.42 -17.11 -7.18
C ASP A 50 -7.02 -16.55 -5.81
N ASN A 51 -5.76 -16.77 -5.40
CA ASN A 51 -5.25 -16.43 -4.08
C ASN A 51 -4.00 -15.53 -4.14
N ILE A 52 -4.10 -14.40 -4.84
CA ILE A 52 -3.04 -13.38 -4.91
C ILE A 52 -3.28 -12.31 -3.85
N PHE A 53 -2.22 -11.93 -3.13
CA PHE A 53 -2.18 -10.85 -2.14
C PHE A 53 -1.17 -9.81 -2.53
N ILE A 54 -1.36 -8.58 -2.07
CA ILE A 54 -0.37 -7.53 -2.20
C ILE A 54 0.08 -7.08 -0.81
N MET A 55 1.39 -6.90 -0.65
CA MET A 55 1.99 -6.42 0.59
C MET A 55 3.05 -5.38 0.29
N GLY A 56 3.13 -4.36 1.10
CA GLY A 56 4.17 -3.35 0.99
C GLY A 56 4.44 -2.64 2.31
N ASP A 57 5.56 -1.96 2.35
CA ASP A 57 6.00 -1.13 3.47
C ASP A 57 6.36 0.27 3.00
N SER A 58 6.16 1.30 3.85
CA SER A 58 6.45 2.70 3.54
C SER A 58 5.78 3.13 2.22
N SER A 59 6.54 3.61 1.24
CA SER A 59 6.03 3.91 -0.12
C SER A 59 5.44 2.68 -0.82
N GLY A 60 5.95 1.48 -0.53
CA GLY A 60 5.38 0.22 -1.00
C GLY A 60 4.02 -0.07 -0.37
N GLY A 61 3.82 0.29 0.91
CA GLY A 61 2.54 0.22 1.61
C GLY A 61 1.49 1.11 0.94
N HIS A 62 1.83 2.36 0.65
CA HIS A 62 0.99 3.27 -0.14
C HIS A 62 0.58 2.66 -1.49
N THR A 63 1.57 2.16 -2.23
CA THR A 63 1.35 1.54 -3.56
C THR A 63 0.46 0.30 -3.44
N ALA A 64 0.71 -0.56 -2.44
CA ALA A 64 -0.08 -1.78 -2.22
C ALA A 64 -1.54 -1.47 -1.87
N VAL A 65 -1.77 -0.48 -0.98
CA VAL A 65 -3.12 -0.04 -0.61
C VAL A 65 -3.88 0.50 -1.80
N LEU A 66 -3.30 1.43 -2.56
CA LEU A 66 -3.98 2.00 -3.74
C LEU A 66 -4.20 0.97 -4.84
N ALA A 67 -3.20 0.15 -5.16
CA ALA A 67 -3.34 -0.90 -6.17
C ALA A 67 -4.43 -1.90 -5.78
N GLY A 68 -4.49 -2.32 -4.52
CA GLY A 68 -5.48 -3.26 -4.02
C GLY A 68 -6.89 -2.67 -3.93
N ILE A 69 -7.05 -1.46 -3.39
CA ILE A 69 -8.35 -0.79 -3.29
C ILE A 69 -8.94 -0.52 -4.69
N THR A 70 -8.14 -0.03 -5.63
CA THR A 70 -8.60 0.34 -6.97
C THR A 70 -8.55 -0.81 -7.99
N ALA A 71 -8.23 -2.03 -7.55
CA ALA A 71 -8.21 -3.20 -8.42
C ALA A 71 -9.59 -3.53 -8.98
N GLY A 72 -9.66 -3.81 -10.28
CA GLY A 72 -10.93 -4.09 -10.97
C GLY A 72 -11.79 -2.86 -11.30
N GLN A 73 -11.23 -1.67 -11.12
CA GLN A 73 -11.80 -0.39 -11.54
C GLN A 73 -10.86 0.26 -12.56
N ASP A 74 -11.40 1.03 -13.50
CA ASP A 74 -10.61 1.82 -14.46
C ASP A 74 -10.00 3.08 -13.79
N ILE A 75 -9.60 2.93 -12.53
CA ILE A 75 -9.02 4.00 -11.71
C ILE A 75 -7.54 3.67 -11.49
N LEU A 76 -6.65 4.62 -11.78
CA LEU A 76 -5.20 4.45 -11.64
C LEU A 76 -4.71 3.19 -12.37
N ASP A 77 -5.26 2.92 -13.56
CA ASP A 77 -4.98 1.70 -14.30
C ASP A 77 -4.06 1.93 -15.50
N THR A 78 -3.72 0.85 -16.20
CA THR A 78 -2.87 0.80 -17.38
C THR A 78 -3.40 -0.23 -18.36
N GLU A 79 -3.05 -0.09 -19.65
CA GLU A 79 -3.40 -1.05 -20.70
C GLU A 79 -2.52 -2.31 -20.69
N ASP A 80 -1.42 -2.30 -19.93
CA ASP A 80 -0.48 -3.42 -19.90
C ASP A 80 -1.12 -4.67 -19.28
N TYR A 81 -1.17 -5.76 -20.06
CA TYR A 81 -1.79 -7.04 -19.67
C TYR A 81 -3.24 -6.90 -19.19
N ASN A 82 -4.00 -5.94 -19.73
CA ASN A 82 -5.36 -5.64 -19.27
C ASN A 82 -6.37 -6.78 -19.51
N GLU A 83 -6.02 -7.78 -20.31
CA GLU A 83 -6.77 -9.03 -20.46
C GLU A 83 -6.77 -9.90 -19.19
N TYR A 84 -5.86 -9.62 -18.22
CA TYR A 84 -5.79 -10.29 -16.91
C TYR A 84 -6.30 -9.36 -15.80
N SER A 85 -6.91 -9.93 -14.77
CA SER A 85 -7.35 -9.17 -13.58
C SER A 85 -6.16 -8.72 -12.75
N CYS A 86 -6.23 -7.52 -12.17
CA CYS A 86 -5.30 -7.07 -11.12
C CYS A 86 -5.89 -7.18 -9.70
N GLN A 87 -7.07 -7.79 -9.53
CA GLN A 87 -7.70 -7.97 -8.22
C GLN A 87 -6.85 -8.83 -7.30
N VAL A 88 -6.91 -8.53 -6.01
CA VAL A 88 -6.22 -9.28 -4.95
C VAL A 88 -7.20 -9.70 -3.87
N LYS A 89 -6.89 -10.76 -3.13
CA LYS A 89 -7.71 -11.28 -2.04
C LYS A 89 -7.56 -10.51 -0.75
N ALA A 90 -6.37 -9.94 -0.52
CA ALA A 90 -6.09 -9.14 0.66
C ALA A 90 -4.93 -8.17 0.42
N ILE A 91 -4.86 -7.14 1.26
CA ILE A 91 -3.83 -6.11 1.25
C ILE A 91 -3.14 -6.13 2.61
N VAL A 92 -1.80 -6.06 2.63
CA VAL A 92 -1.02 -5.90 3.85
C VAL A 92 -0.20 -4.61 3.73
N ASP A 93 -0.41 -3.69 4.66
CA ASP A 93 0.26 -2.38 4.74
C ASP A 93 1.09 -2.26 6.01
N PHE A 94 2.39 -2.09 5.86
CA PHE A 94 3.29 -1.76 6.94
C PHE A 94 3.72 -0.29 6.81
N TYR A 95 3.31 0.53 7.78
CA TYR A 95 3.67 1.95 7.91
C TYR A 95 3.62 2.74 6.59
N GLY A 96 2.60 2.50 5.76
CA GLY A 96 2.45 3.16 4.47
C GLY A 96 2.13 4.64 4.56
N VAL A 97 2.56 5.40 3.55
CA VAL A 97 2.26 6.83 3.39
C VAL A 97 0.85 6.99 2.83
N THR A 98 -0.18 6.81 3.67
CA THR A 98 -1.58 6.75 3.22
C THR A 98 -2.24 8.12 3.04
N ASP A 99 -1.61 9.20 3.54
CA ASP A 99 -2.08 10.58 3.40
C ASP A 99 -0.92 11.57 3.31
N VAL A 100 -0.54 11.97 2.10
CA VAL A 100 0.57 12.90 1.84
C VAL A 100 0.31 14.34 2.30
N ARG A 101 -0.94 14.69 2.63
CA ARG A 101 -1.35 16.07 2.99
C ARG A 101 -1.45 16.29 4.49
N GLN A 102 -1.04 15.34 5.29
CA GLN A 102 -1.20 15.44 6.72
C GLN A 102 -0.07 16.27 7.35
N LYS A 103 -0.30 17.56 7.53
CA LYS A 103 0.67 18.54 8.08
C LYS A 103 0.56 18.76 9.59
N GLU A 104 -0.66 18.79 10.12
CA GLU A 104 -0.94 19.52 11.36
C GLU A 104 -0.74 18.74 12.65
N ASP A 105 -0.57 17.43 12.57
CA ASP A 105 -0.61 16.58 13.76
C ASP A 105 0.72 15.92 14.13
N PHE A 106 1.82 16.25 13.42
CA PHE A 106 3.03 15.43 13.52
C PHE A 106 4.33 16.18 13.61
N PRO A 107 5.13 15.86 14.63
CA PRO A 107 6.55 16.05 14.54
C PRO A 107 7.13 14.96 13.61
N THR A 108 7.23 15.23 12.31
CA THR A 108 8.06 14.43 11.42
C THR A 108 9.41 15.10 11.29
N THR A 109 10.47 14.30 11.13
CA THR A 109 11.82 14.78 10.86
C THR A 109 11.96 15.28 9.42
N LEU A 110 10.99 14.94 8.56
CA LEU A 110 10.95 15.33 7.15
C LEU A 110 9.95 16.46 6.91
N ASN A 111 10.34 17.42 6.08
CA ASN A 111 9.40 18.42 5.57
C ASN A 111 8.66 17.86 4.35
N GLN A 112 7.68 17.00 4.62
CA GLN A 112 6.92 16.25 3.61
C GLN A 112 6.17 17.13 2.61
N GLY A 113 5.95 18.42 2.93
CA GLY A 113 5.25 19.34 2.03
C GLY A 113 6.08 19.92 0.91
N GLU A 114 7.41 19.86 1.03
CA GLU A 114 8.29 20.55 0.09
C GLU A 114 8.43 19.81 -1.25
N PRO A 115 8.70 20.55 -2.34
CA PRO A 115 8.83 19.98 -3.69
C PRO A 115 9.90 18.87 -3.83
N ASP A 116 10.96 18.95 -3.05
CA ASP A 116 12.07 17.97 -3.04
C ASP A 116 11.88 16.83 -2.06
N SER A 117 10.80 16.85 -1.26
CA SER A 117 10.42 15.72 -0.41
C SER A 117 9.99 14.50 -1.25
N PRO A 118 10.00 13.28 -0.70
CA PRO A 118 9.47 12.12 -1.40
C PRO A 118 8.03 12.32 -1.89
N GLU A 119 7.18 12.95 -1.08
CA GLU A 119 5.78 13.25 -1.39
C GLU A 119 5.65 14.32 -2.47
N GLY A 120 6.49 15.39 -2.40
CA GLY A 120 6.55 16.41 -3.43
C GLY A 120 7.01 15.86 -4.77
N LYS A 121 8.04 15.03 -4.80
CA LYS A 121 8.52 14.35 -6.01
C LYS A 121 7.46 13.41 -6.59
N LEU A 122 6.70 12.71 -5.75
CA LEU A 122 5.61 11.84 -6.20
C LEU A 122 4.57 12.58 -7.03
N ILE A 123 4.35 13.86 -6.73
CA ILE A 123 3.43 14.76 -7.47
C ILE A 123 4.14 15.71 -8.43
N GLY A 124 5.34 15.37 -8.89
CA GLY A 124 6.07 16.08 -9.94
C GLY A 124 6.89 17.26 -9.47
N GLY A 125 7.41 17.25 -8.24
CA GLY A 125 8.24 18.32 -7.68
C GLY A 125 7.42 19.53 -7.26
N ASN A 126 6.21 19.30 -6.74
CA ASN A 126 5.32 20.36 -6.28
C ASN A 126 5.09 20.28 -4.75
N ASN A 127 4.77 21.43 -4.14
CA ASN A 127 4.37 21.46 -2.75
C ASN A 127 2.99 20.80 -2.59
N VAL A 128 2.87 19.78 -1.73
CA VAL A 128 1.65 18.97 -1.59
C VAL A 128 0.45 19.76 -1.03
N TYR A 129 0.68 20.86 -0.35
CA TYR A 129 -0.36 21.72 0.22
C TYR A 129 -0.86 22.78 -0.74
N GLU A 130 0.04 23.25 -1.62
CA GLU A 130 -0.27 24.29 -2.61
C GLU A 130 -0.95 23.73 -3.86
N HIS A 131 -0.77 22.40 -4.11
CA HIS A 131 -1.30 21.69 -5.27
C HIS A 131 -2.27 20.56 -4.88
N PRO A 132 -3.47 20.88 -4.33
CA PRO A 132 -4.44 19.86 -3.93
C PRO A 132 -4.94 19.02 -5.10
N GLU A 133 -4.98 19.55 -6.32
CA GLU A 133 -5.36 18.84 -7.54
C GLU A 133 -4.41 17.68 -7.85
N LEU A 134 -3.14 17.77 -7.41
CA LEU A 134 -2.14 16.73 -7.56
C LEU A 134 -2.05 15.82 -6.32
N SER A 135 -2.18 16.37 -5.12
CA SER A 135 -1.98 15.65 -3.86
C SER A 135 -3.21 14.91 -3.35
N VAL A 136 -4.43 15.39 -3.65
CA VAL A 136 -5.67 14.70 -3.26
C VAL A 136 -5.79 13.32 -3.92
N PRO A 137 -5.47 13.12 -5.20
CA PRO A 137 -5.51 11.79 -5.82
C PRO A 137 -4.52 10.78 -5.24
N VAL A 138 -3.51 11.23 -4.50
CA VAL A 138 -2.50 10.34 -3.88
C VAL A 138 -2.99 9.77 -2.54
N THR A 139 -3.99 10.39 -1.90
CA THR A 139 -4.50 10.00 -0.58
C THR A 139 -5.41 8.77 -0.67
N CYS A 140 -5.03 7.68 0.00
CA CYS A 140 -5.73 6.38 -0.06
C CYS A 140 -7.19 6.46 0.39
N ALA A 141 -7.50 7.21 1.45
CA ALA A 141 -8.84 7.34 2.00
C ALA A 141 -9.87 7.89 0.98
N ASN A 142 -9.43 8.64 -0.03
CA ASN A 142 -10.30 9.23 -1.05
C ASN A 142 -10.92 8.21 -2.02
N TYR A 143 -10.46 6.96 -1.98
CA TYR A 143 -10.98 5.87 -2.81
C TYR A 143 -11.93 4.94 -2.05
N VAL A 144 -11.97 4.99 -0.73
CA VAL A 144 -12.73 4.04 0.09
C VAL A 144 -14.24 4.09 -0.18
N GLU A 145 -14.82 5.29 -0.35
CA GLU A 145 -16.24 5.44 -0.70
C GLU A 145 -16.55 5.11 -2.17
N LYS A 146 -15.56 5.27 -3.03
CA LYS A 146 -15.74 5.21 -4.49
C LYS A 146 -15.69 3.79 -5.02
N VAL A 147 -15.16 2.86 -4.24
CA VAL A 147 -14.86 1.50 -4.69
C VAL A 147 -15.56 0.46 -3.84
N THR A 148 -16.17 -0.50 -4.49
CA THR A 148 -16.78 -1.67 -3.84
C THR A 148 -16.74 -2.85 -4.80
N PRO A 149 -16.29 -4.05 -4.38
CA PRO A 149 -15.77 -4.37 -3.04
C PRO A 149 -14.32 -3.88 -2.85
N ILE A 150 -13.93 -3.61 -1.60
CA ILE A 150 -12.53 -3.43 -1.19
C ILE A 150 -12.08 -4.75 -0.55
N PRO A 151 -10.91 -5.30 -0.94
CA PRO A 151 -10.33 -6.46 -0.27
C PRO A 151 -10.06 -6.20 1.22
N PRO A 152 -10.08 -7.22 2.09
CA PRO A 152 -9.63 -7.10 3.47
C PRO A 152 -8.23 -6.48 3.58
N ILE A 153 -8.03 -5.61 4.57
CA ILE A 153 -6.76 -4.88 4.77
C ILE A 153 -6.21 -5.16 6.16
N LEU A 154 -4.96 -5.64 6.23
CA LEU A 154 -4.16 -5.67 7.44
C LEU A 154 -3.19 -4.48 7.44
N MET A 155 -3.23 -3.67 8.50
CA MET A 155 -2.33 -2.53 8.67
C MET A 155 -1.50 -2.71 9.93
N MET A 156 -0.22 -2.33 9.89
CA MET A 156 0.66 -2.25 11.04
C MET A 156 1.46 -0.94 11.02
N HIS A 157 1.50 -0.19 12.12
CA HIS A 157 2.25 1.05 12.20
C HIS A 157 2.79 1.30 13.61
N GLY A 158 3.99 1.85 13.72
CA GLY A 158 4.65 2.13 14.98
C GLY A 158 4.37 3.53 15.53
N THR A 159 4.16 3.66 16.85
CA THR A 159 3.92 4.98 17.47
C THR A 159 5.17 5.85 17.55
N GLY A 160 6.36 5.25 17.42
CA GLY A 160 7.66 5.94 17.38
C GLY A 160 8.09 6.36 15.98
N ASP A 161 7.26 6.15 14.94
CA ASP A 161 7.58 6.53 13.57
C ASP A 161 7.60 8.07 13.44
N ASP A 162 8.79 8.61 13.23
CA ASP A 162 9.06 10.04 13.06
C ASP A 162 9.24 10.44 11.57
N THR A 163 9.17 9.47 10.67
CA THR A 163 9.26 9.65 9.22
C THR A 163 7.86 9.70 8.60
N VAL A 164 7.04 8.67 8.85
CA VAL A 164 5.63 8.60 8.42
C VAL A 164 4.77 8.50 9.67
N SER A 165 3.97 9.50 9.91
CA SER A 165 3.13 9.46 11.10
C SER A 165 2.10 8.34 11.08
N TRP A 166 2.08 7.52 12.15
CA TRP A 166 1.12 6.45 12.35
C TRP A 166 -0.36 6.92 12.34
N ARG A 167 -0.59 8.21 12.56
CA ARG A 167 -1.95 8.78 12.50
C ARG A 167 -2.50 8.82 11.07
N GLN A 168 -1.66 8.78 10.03
CA GLN A 168 -2.11 8.57 8.65
C GLN A 168 -2.85 7.23 8.54
N SER A 169 -2.26 6.17 9.09
CA SER A 169 -2.91 4.85 9.16
C SER A 169 -4.19 4.87 10.01
N VAL A 170 -4.21 5.61 11.13
CA VAL A 170 -5.45 5.80 11.92
C VAL A 170 -6.55 6.46 11.09
N ARG A 171 -6.23 7.45 10.26
CA ARG A 171 -7.23 8.10 9.39
C ARG A 171 -7.80 7.12 8.38
N LEU A 172 -6.92 6.39 7.68
CA LEU A 172 -7.38 5.38 6.73
C LEU A 172 -8.21 4.30 7.42
N TYR A 173 -7.75 3.79 8.57
CA TYR A 173 -8.49 2.81 9.37
C TYR A 173 -9.90 3.30 9.75
N LYS A 174 -10.01 4.53 10.27
CA LYS A 174 -11.31 5.12 10.61
C LYS A 174 -12.23 5.20 9.40
N LYS A 175 -11.70 5.66 8.25
CA LYS A 175 -12.49 5.75 7.02
C LYS A 175 -12.97 4.37 6.54
N LEU A 176 -12.12 3.36 6.62
CA LEU A 176 -12.50 1.98 6.29
C LEU A 176 -13.59 1.45 7.23
N CYS A 177 -13.49 1.72 8.54
CA CYS A 177 -14.51 1.34 9.52
C CYS A 177 -15.84 2.06 9.28
N GLU A 178 -15.82 3.37 8.99
CA GLU A 178 -17.01 4.16 8.66
C GLU A 178 -17.76 3.61 7.45
N GLU A 179 -17.04 3.07 6.48
CA GLU A 179 -17.58 2.46 5.26
C GLU A 179 -17.77 0.92 5.39
N GLU A 180 -17.74 0.39 6.61
CA GLU A 180 -17.97 -1.03 6.94
C GLU A 180 -17.07 -1.99 6.15
N LYS A 181 -15.80 -1.60 5.89
CA LYS A 181 -14.81 -2.45 5.20
C LYS A 181 -14.10 -3.36 6.20
N ASP A 182 -13.70 -4.56 5.73
CA ASP A 182 -12.92 -5.50 6.56
C ASP A 182 -11.49 -4.97 6.72
N VAL A 183 -11.17 -4.46 7.90
CA VAL A 183 -9.85 -3.91 8.23
C VAL A 183 -9.40 -4.33 9.62
N THR A 184 -8.14 -4.75 9.72
CA THR A 184 -7.46 -5.03 10.99
C THR A 184 -6.25 -4.09 11.11
N PHE A 185 -6.11 -3.41 12.23
CA PHE A 185 -5.00 -2.48 12.46
C PHE A 185 -4.29 -2.77 13.78
N TYR A 186 -2.99 -3.02 13.70
CA TYR A 186 -2.10 -3.18 14.84
C TYR A 186 -1.23 -1.94 15.02
N ILE A 187 -1.32 -1.33 16.20
CA ILE A 187 -0.44 -0.23 16.62
C ILE A 187 0.70 -0.84 17.41
N MET A 188 1.94 -0.62 16.95
CA MET A 188 3.15 -1.15 17.58
C MET A 188 3.78 -0.06 18.44
N GLU A 189 3.74 -0.25 19.76
CA GLU A 189 4.25 0.74 20.70
C GLU A 189 5.76 0.96 20.53
N ASN A 190 6.16 2.23 20.35
CA ASN A 190 7.54 2.71 20.18
C ASN A 190 8.30 2.17 18.94
N ALA A 191 7.69 1.37 18.07
CA ALA A 191 8.36 0.98 16.84
C ALA A 191 8.55 2.20 15.93
N VAL A 192 9.74 2.32 15.34
CA VAL A 192 10.12 3.42 14.43
C VAL A 192 9.92 3.03 12.97
N HIS A 193 10.12 3.97 12.04
CA HIS A 193 10.01 3.70 10.60
C HIS A 193 11.02 2.63 10.15
N GLY A 194 10.55 1.61 9.44
CA GLY A 194 11.41 0.52 8.95
C GLY A 194 11.97 -0.39 10.03
N ASP A 195 11.41 -0.38 11.25
CA ASP A 195 11.90 -1.17 12.37
C ASP A 195 11.86 -2.68 12.07
N ASN A 196 12.88 -3.39 12.53
CA ASN A 196 12.91 -4.86 12.48
C ASN A 196 11.76 -5.50 13.26
N ALA A 197 11.15 -4.78 14.20
CA ALA A 197 9.97 -5.23 14.94
C ALA A 197 8.82 -5.68 14.03
N PHE A 198 8.63 -5.04 12.87
CA PHE A 198 7.60 -5.44 11.90
C PHE A 198 7.83 -6.82 11.29
N TRP A 199 9.09 -7.24 11.22
CA TRP A 199 9.53 -8.46 10.53
C TRP A 199 9.82 -9.63 11.46
N THR A 200 9.40 -9.54 12.72
CA THR A 200 9.53 -10.64 13.69
C THR A 200 8.67 -11.83 13.29
N THR A 201 9.04 -13.02 13.78
CA THR A 201 8.24 -14.23 13.55
C THR A 201 6.79 -14.06 14.02
N GLU A 202 6.58 -13.38 15.15
CA GLU A 202 5.26 -13.10 15.71
C GLU A 202 4.40 -12.27 14.77
N ASN A 203 4.91 -11.14 14.27
CA ASN A 203 4.18 -10.28 13.34
C ASN A 203 3.97 -10.94 11.98
N LEU A 204 4.93 -11.71 11.51
CA LEU A 204 4.74 -12.51 10.29
C LEU A 204 3.74 -13.67 10.48
N ASN A 205 3.53 -14.17 11.71
CA ASN A 205 2.43 -15.10 12.00
C ASN A 205 1.07 -14.40 11.87
N ILE A 206 0.94 -13.16 12.35
CA ILE A 206 -0.28 -12.36 12.17
C ILE A 206 -0.59 -12.19 10.67
N VAL A 207 0.43 -11.87 9.87
CA VAL A 207 0.26 -11.76 8.40
C VAL A 207 -0.18 -13.08 7.79
N ASP A 208 0.46 -14.18 8.16
CA ASP A 208 0.14 -15.52 7.67
C ASP A 208 -1.30 -15.94 8.04
N GLU A 209 -1.70 -15.73 9.29
CA GLU A 209 -3.06 -16.01 9.77
C GLU A 209 -4.10 -15.13 9.06
N PHE A 210 -3.80 -13.84 8.88
CA PHE A 210 -4.66 -12.92 8.15
C PHE A 210 -4.86 -13.37 6.71
N ILE A 211 -3.78 -13.70 6.00
CA ILE A 211 -3.84 -14.19 4.63
C ILE A 211 -4.67 -15.49 4.58
N LYS A 212 -4.37 -16.48 5.41
CA LYS A 212 -5.07 -17.77 5.43
C LYS A 212 -6.56 -17.68 5.77
N LYS A 213 -6.97 -16.66 6.49
CA LYS A 213 -8.39 -16.38 6.76
C LYS A 213 -9.16 -15.97 5.51
N HIS A 214 -8.48 -15.43 4.49
CA HIS A 214 -9.10 -14.82 3.32
C HIS A 214 -8.86 -15.59 1.99
N ILE A 215 -8.34 -16.81 2.10
CA ILE A 215 -8.21 -17.76 0.98
C ILE A 215 -9.28 -18.83 1.03
#